data_b0e14986eb02fb7e2a57295585791ee6
#
_entry.id   b0e14986eb02fb7e2a57295585791ee6
#
_cell.length_a   1.000
_cell.length_b   1.000
_cell.length_c   1.000
_cell.angle_alpha   90.00
_cell.angle_beta   90.00
_cell.angle_gamma   90.00
#
_symmetry.space_group_name_H-M   'P 1'
#
loop_
_entity.id
_entity.type
_entity.pdbx_description
1 polymer ?
#
loop_
_entity_poly.entity_id
_entity_poly.type
_entity_poly.pdbx_seq_one_letter_code
_entity_poly.pdbx_strand_id
1 'polypeptide(L)'
;MRITDLLDKRSINLNAAPKTKSEALDMAVELMAKSGKIDDIESYRAKVYAREEESTTGVGEGIAIPHGKCSAVNAPGLAAMIIKDGVDFESLDDEPVKVLFLIAAPDTKDNVHLDVLSKLSVLLMDENFVAKLMKAGSPEEFIEIIDGADEEAKSIDERLEKEDNKPAKILAVTSCPTGIAHTYMAAEGLEKAAAKAGCAIKIETRGSGGAKNVLTDADIESAECIIVAADAQVPMERFDGKKVIECQVSDGINKADELIKKALAGDAPVYKAGTSEKKESTSAKKGGGIGHKIYTQLMNGV
;
A
#
# COMPACT_ATOMS: atom_id res chain seq x y z
N MET A 1 15.04 -0.63 1.81
CA MET A 1 15.10 0.08 3.11
C MET A 1 13.83 -0.27 3.86
N ARG A 2 13.91 -0.61 5.14
CA ARG A 2 12.74 -0.89 5.98
C ARG A 2 12.16 0.42 6.50
N ILE A 3 10.87 0.46 6.78
CA ILE A 3 10.21 1.63 7.38
C ILE A 3 10.84 1.95 8.74
N THR A 4 11.17 0.92 9.52
CA THR A 4 11.79 1.04 10.83
C THR A 4 13.22 1.57 10.82
N ASP A 5 13.97 1.49 9.70
CA ASP A 5 15.27 2.13 9.54
C ASP A 5 15.18 3.67 9.60
N LEU A 6 13.98 4.21 9.35
CA LEU A 6 13.69 5.64 9.35
C LEU A 6 13.12 6.14 10.68
N LEU A 7 12.55 5.23 11.49
CA LEU A 7 11.82 5.54 12.69
C LEU A 7 12.71 5.38 13.93
N ASP A 8 13.06 6.51 14.56
CA ASP A 8 13.79 6.51 15.84
C ASP A 8 12.76 6.42 17.00
N LYS A 9 13.08 5.64 18.05
CA LYS A 9 12.23 5.54 19.25
C LYS A 9 11.91 6.90 19.87
N ARG A 10 12.84 7.85 19.80
CA ARG A 10 12.71 9.22 20.29
C ARG A 10 11.72 10.04 19.46
N SER A 11 11.44 9.61 18.22
CA SER A 11 10.48 10.24 17.32
C SER A 11 9.09 9.56 17.33
N ILE A 12 8.78 8.81 18.39
CA ILE A 12 7.46 8.18 18.61
C ILE A 12 6.81 8.76 19.85
N ASN A 13 5.54 9.19 19.72
CA ASN A 13 4.70 9.64 20.85
C ASN A 13 3.35 8.92 20.81
N LEU A 14 3.14 7.98 21.72
CA LEU A 14 1.91 7.16 21.80
C LEU A 14 0.77 7.81 22.59
N ASN A 15 0.99 9.01 23.15
CA ASN A 15 0.01 9.73 23.96
C ASN A 15 0.02 11.23 23.61
N ALA A 16 0.09 11.55 22.31
CA ALA A 16 -0.02 12.93 21.84
C ALA A 16 -1.47 13.46 22.06
N ALA A 17 -1.58 14.73 22.42
CA ALA A 17 -2.87 15.36 22.69
C ALA A 17 -2.95 16.79 22.11
N PRO A 18 -2.66 16.99 20.81
CA PRO A 18 -2.84 18.29 20.17
C PRO A 18 -4.32 18.66 20.14
N LYS A 19 -4.62 19.95 20.20
CA LYS A 19 -6.00 20.48 20.15
C LYS A 19 -6.37 20.98 18.76
N THR A 20 -5.37 21.27 17.94
CA THR A 20 -5.55 21.79 16.58
C THR A 20 -4.60 21.10 15.62
N LYS A 21 -4.89 21.22 14.33
CA LYS A 21 -4.02 20.77 13.24
C LYS A 21 -2.61 21.38 13.33
N SER A 22 -2.53 22.69 13.60
CA SER A 22 -1.23 23.36 13.78
C SER A 22 -0.44 22.79 14.94
N GLU A 23 -1.08 22.55 16.10
CA GLU A 23 -0.40 21.92 17.24
C GLU A 23 0.07 20.50 16.90
N ALA A 24 -0.71 19.74 16.11
CA ALA A 24 -0.32 18.40 15.69
C ALA A 24 0.92 18.45 14.77
N LEU A 25 0.95 19.36 13.80
CA LEU A 25 2.11 19.55 12.92
C LEU A 25 3.34 20.00 13.71
N ASP A 26 3.21 20.96 14.61
CA ASP A 26 4.31 21.45 15.44
C ASP A 26 4.88 20.33 16.31
N MET A 27 4.02 19.59 17.00
CA MET A 27 4.45 18.43 17.82
C MET A 27 5.16 17.38 16.99
N ALA A 28 4.67 17.11 15.77
CA ALA A 28 5.29 16.13 14.88
C ALA A 28 6.68 16.60 14.40
N VAL A 29 6.84 17.89 14.07
CA VAL A 29 8.13 18.48 13.68
C VAL A 29 9.13 18.44 14.83
N GLU A 30 8.71 18.80 16.04
CA GLU A 30 9.56 18.70 17.25
C GLU A 30 9.94 17.26 17.57
N LEU A 31 9.02 16.33 17.36
CA LEU A 31 9.26 14.91 17.54
C LEU A 31 10.28 14.39 16.52
N MET A 32 10.17 14.80 15.25
CA MET A 32 11.13 14.48 14.20
C MET A 32 12.53 15.04 14.54
N ALA A 33 12.63 16.25 15.07
CA ALA A 33 13.91 16.85 15.44
C ALA A 33 14.66 16.04 16.50
N LYS A 34 13.95 15.32 17.38
CA LYS A 34 14.59 14.42 18.38
C LYS A 34 15.35 13.25 17.73
N SER A 35 15.06 12.90 16.49
CA SER A 35 15.81 11.88 15.76
C SER A 35 17.24 12.31 15.41
N GLY A 36 17.53 13.63 15.42
CA GLY A 36 18.80 14.19 15.01
C GLY A 36 19.00 14.25 13.50
N LYS A 37 17.94 14.07 12.73
CA LYS A 37 17.96 14.07 11.25
C LYS A 37 17.63 15.43 10.63
N ILE A 38 17.35 16.43 11.47
CA ILE A 38 17.02 17.80 11.06
C ILE A 38 18.08 18.76 11.62
N ASP A 39 18.74 19.50 10.75
CA ASP A 39 19.76 20.50 11.11
C ASP A 39 19.16 21.87 11.41
N ASP A 40 18.07 22.23 10.73
CA ASP A 40 17.30 23.48 10.93
C ASP A 40 15.81 23.15 11.01
N ILE A 41 15.32 23.17 12.25
CA ILE A 41 13.93 22.79 12.56
C ILE A 41 12.92 23.79 11.95
N GLU A 42 13.25 25.09 11.95
CA GLU A 42 12.33 26.12 11.45
C GLU A 42 12.22 26.08 9.92
N SER A 43 13.34 25.86 9.23
CA SER A 43 13.32 25.66 7.78
C SER A 43 12.53 24.40 7.40
N TYR A 44 12.64 23.31 8.16
CA TYR A 44 11.85 22.10 7.93
C TYR A 44 10.37 22.31 8.25
N ARG A 45 10.04 22.95 9.38
CA ARG A 45 8.68 23.34 9.77
C ARG A 45 7.98 24.10 8.65
N ALA A 46 8.63 25.14 8.12
CA ALA A 46 8.09 25.93 7.02
C ALA A 46 7.76 25.09 5.78
N LYS A 47 8.56 24.05 5.48
CA LYS A 47 8.28 23.15 4.34
C LYS A 47 7.10 22.22 4.60
N VAL A 48 6.96 21.72 5.82
CA VAL A 48 5.80 20.90 6.22
C VAL A 48 4.51 21.72 6.09
N TYR A 49 4.50 22.95 6.60
CA TYR A 49 3.34 23.83 6.49
C TYR A 49 3.03 24.23 5.05
N ALA A 50 4.03 24.58 4.25
CA ALA A 50 3.84 24.92 2.84
C ALA A 50 3.21 23.74 2.07
N ARG A 51 3.64 22.50 2.34
CA ARG A 51 3.04 21.29 1.74
C ARG A 51 1.60 21.08 2.20
N GLU A 52 1.32 21.30 3.47
CA GLU A 52 -0.02 21.16 4.04
C GLU A 52 -1.02 22.19 3.49
N GLU A 53 -0.54 23.40 3.18
CA GLU A 53 -1.32 24.48 2.55
C GLU A 53 -1.75 24.15 1.12
N GLU A 54 -0.97 23.33 0.38
CA GLU A 54 -1.33 22.91 -0.98
C GLU A 54 -2.57 21.99 -0.98
N SER A 55 -2.63 21.09 -0.05
CA SER A 55 -3.78 20.19 0.21
C SER A 55 -3.58 19.47 1.52
N THR A 56 -4.68 19.17 2.21
CA THR A 56 -4.60 18.41 3.46
C THR A 56 -3.88 17.07 3.27
N THR A 57 -3.01 16.73 4.25
CA THR A 57 -2.38 15.41 4.34
C THR A 57 -3.16 14.45 5.24
N GLY A 58 -4.31 14.85 5.76
CA GLY A 58 -5.30 13.98 6.40
C GLY A 58 -5.99 13.14 5.33
N VAL A 59 -5.58 11.89 5.21
CA VAL A 59 -5.99 11.00 4.11
C VAL A 59 -7.32 10.30 4.35
N GLY A 60 -7.89 10.46 5.54
CA GLY A 60 -9.12 9.79 5.97
C GLY A 60 -8.85 8.60 6.87
N GLU A 61 -9.92 7.96 7.36
CA GLU A 61 -9.86 6.79 8.26
C GLU A 61 -9.05 7.06 9.55
N GLY A 62 -9.01 8.31 9.99
CA GLY A 62 -8.28 8.74 11.17
C GLY A 62 -6.76 8.83 10.98
N ILE A 63 -6.28 8.94 9.74
CA ILE A 63 -4.86 8.91 9.40
C ILE A 63 -4.43 10.24 8.75
N ALA A 64 -3.24 10.74 9.15
CA ALA A 64 -2.55 11.81 8.45
C ALA A 64 -1.09 11.44 8.16
N ILE A 65 -0.59 11.87 6.99
CA ILE A 65 0.78 11.63 6.56
C ILE A 65 1.42 12.95 6.10
N PRO A 66 1.59 13.95 6.99
CA PRO A 66 2.32 15.15 6.64
C PRO A 66 3.77 14.82 6.26
N HIS A 67 4.31 15.60 5.33
CA HIS A 67 5.66 15.38 4.83
C HIS A 67 6.30 16.69 4.35
N GLY A 68 7.63 16.72 4.41
CA GLY A 68 8.39 17.85 3.94
C GLY A 68 9.72 17.44 3.33
N LYS A 69 10.05 18.00 2.17
CA LYS A 69 11.34 17.87 1.51
C LYS A 69 12.14 19.15 1.70
N CYS A 70 13.33 19.06 2.31
CA CYS A 70 14.10 20.21 2.70
C CYS A 70 15.60 19.92 2.73
N SER A 71 16.42 20.92 2.34
CA SER A 71 17.88 20.84 2.46
C SER A 71 18.37 20.81 3.91
N ALA A 72 17.54 21.21 4.88
CA ALA A 72 17.84 21.10 6.31
C ALA A 72 17.64 19.67 6.86
N VAL A 73 17.14 18.74 6.05
CA VAL A 73 17.05 17.32 6.40
C VAL A 73 18.34 16.65 5.93
N ASN A 74 19.14 16.12 6.88
CA ASN A 74 20.43 15.48 6.59
C ASN A 74 20.29 13.98 6.27
N ALA A 75 19.20 13.33 6.71
CA ALA A 75 18.89 11.94 6.40
C ALA A 75 17.37 11.72 6.41
N PRO A 76 16.84 10.79 5.60
CA PRO A 76 15.42 10.46 5.64
C PRO A 76 14.97 10.05 7.04
N GLY A 77 13.81 10.54 7.46
CA GLY A 77 13.28 10.30 8.80
C GLY A 77 11.78 10.11 8.83
N LEU A 78 11.33 9.43 9.88
CA LEU A 78 9.93 9.21 10.19
C LEU A 78 9.68 9.57 11.66
N ALA A 79 8.59 10.29 11.93
CA ALA A 79 8.06 10.45 13.27
C ALA A 79 6.62 9.95 13.31
N ALA A 80 6.19 9.41 14.45
CA ALA A 80 4.86 8.83 14.61
C ALA A 80 4.18 9.33 15.88
N MET A 81 2.89 9.62 15.78
CA MET A 81 2.06 10.00 16.91
C MET A 81 0.75 9.22 16.92
N ILE A 82 0.37 8.76 18.12
CA ILE A 82 -0.98 8.27 18.40
C ILE A 82 -1.72 9.34 19.20
N ILE A 83 -2.87 9.79 18.68
CA ILE A 83 -3.72 10.84 19.22
C ILE A 83 -5.05 10.19 19.61
N LYS A 84 -5.15 9.71 20.86
CA LYS A 84 -6.27 8.86 21.30
C LYS A 84 -7.62 9.53 21.16
N ASP A 85 -7.70 10.82 21.47
CA ASP A 85 -8.94 11.60 21.37
C ASP A 85 -9.24 12.07 19.94
N GLY A 86 -8.28 11.90 19.04
CA GLY A 86 -8.33 12.46 17.70
C GLY A 86 -8.09 13.96 17.67
N VAL A 87 -7.74 14.50 16.51
CA VAL A 87 -7.64 15.94 16.24
C VAL A 87 -8.28 16.24 14.89
N ASP A 88 -9.03 17.34 14.81
CA ASP A 88 -9.51 17.84 13.53
C ASP A 88 -8.31 18.25 12.67
N PHE A 89 -8.16 17.59 11.55
CA PHE A 89 -7.05 17.75 10.62
C PHE A 89 -7.52 18.21 9.23
N GLU A 90 -8.81 18.54 9.10
CA GLU A 90 -9.46 18.83 7.82
C GLU A 90 -9.27 17.65 6.83
N SER A 91 -9.41 16.44 7.34
CA SER A 91 -9.23 15.21 6.56
C SER A 91 -10.24 15.10 5.41
N LEU A 92 -9.92 14.29 4.39
CA LEU A 92 -10.76 14.13 3.19
C LEU A 92 -12.16 13.56 3.46
N ASP A 93 -12.36 12.94 4.61
CA ASP A 93 -13.62 12.31 5.07
C ASP A 93 -14.23 13.01 6.30
N ASP A 94 -13.67 14.14 6.71
CA ASP A 94 -14.02 14.90 7.92
C ASP A 94 -13.84 14.12 9.23
N GLU A 95 -13.19 12.94 9.22
CA GLU A 95 -12.90 12.17 10.42
C GLU A 95 -11.66 12.70 11.15
N PRO A 96 -11.69 12.73 12.51
CA PRO A 96 -10.54 13.20 13.29
C PRO A 96 -9.35 12.24 13.19
N VAL A 97 -8.15 12.81 13.01
CA VAL A 97 -6.91 12.05 12.91
C VAL A 97 -6.49 11.50 14.27
N LYS A 98 -6.25 10.19 14.31
CA LYS A 98 -5.78 9.44 15.49
C LYS A 98 -4.38 8.87 15.32
N VAL A 99 -3.94 8.68 14.08
CA VAL A 99 -2.60 8.21 13.74
C VAL A 99 -1.95 9.19 12.78
N LEU A 100 -0.83 9.76 13.17
CA LEU A 100 -0.08 10.70 12.33
C LEU A 100 1.35 10.22 12.13
N PHE A 101 1.78 10.17 10.87
CA PHE A 101 3.17 9.90 10.48
C PHE A 101 3.72 11.11 9.74
N LEU A 102 4.75 11.75 10.29
CA LEU A 102 5.48 12.82 9.62
C LEU A 102 6.72 12.25 8.91
N ILE A 103 6.89 12.57 7.63
CA ILE A 103 8.01 12.13 6.81
C ILE A 103 8.95 13.30 6.52
N ALA A 104 10.23 13.14 6.86
CA ALA A 104 11.28 14.07 6.50
C ALA A 104 12.15 13.51 5.38
N ALA A 105 12.34 14.27 4.32
CA ALA A 105 13.17 13.90 3.19
C ALA A 105 14.24 14.95 2.87
N PRO A 106 15.50 14.53 2.63
CA PRO A 106 16.52 15.42 2.09
C PRO A 106 16.13 15.95 0.71
N ASP A 107 16.58 17.15 0.39
CA ASP A 107 16.39 17.72 -0.95
C ASP A 107 17.44 17.17 -1.93
N THR A 108 17.38 15.86 -2.17
CA THR A 108 18.21 15.13 -3.12
C THR A 108 17.39 14.69 -4.32
N LYS A 109 18.07 14.20 -5.37
CA LYS A 109 17.40 13.64 -6.57
C LYS A 109 16.77 12.27 -6.31
N ASP A 110 17.11 11.63 -5.19
CA ASP A 110 16.60 10.32 -4.82
C ASP A 110 15.17 10.44 -4.26
N ASN A 111 14.26 9.67 -4.79
CA ASN A 111 12.85 9.68 -4.40
C ASN A 111 12.57 8.74 -3.21
N VAL A 112 13.52 8.61 -2.28
CA VAL A 112 13.39 7.74 -1.10
C VAL A 112 12.12 8.03 -0.29
N HIS A 113 11.70 9.30 -0.23
CA HIS A 113 10.46 9.68 0.46
C HIS A 113 9.21 9.10 -0.20
N LEU A 114 9.19 8.96 -1.53
CA LEU A 114 8.04 8.37 -2.24
C LEU A 114 7.92 6.87 -1.96
N ASP A 115 9.03 6.16 -1.89
CA ASP A 115 9.04 4.72 -1.52
C ASP A 115 8.50 4.51 -0.10
N VAL A 116 8.90 5.39 0.83
CA VAL A 116 8.43 5.33 2.22
C VAL A 116 6.96 5.69 2.32
N LEU A 117 6.54 6.78 1.66
CA LEU A 117 5.13 7.18 1.56
C LEU A 117 4.28 6.05 1.02
N SER A 118 4.71 5.43 -0.08
CA SER A 118 4.00 4.32 -0.70
C SER A 118 3.85 3.14 0.25
N LYS A 119 4.95 2.66 0.85
CA LYS A 119 4.92 1.53 1.79
C LYS A 119 4.07 1.82 3.02
N LEU A 120 4.26 2.99 3.63
CA LEU A 120 3.53 3.39 4.83
C LEU A 120 2.03 3.53 4.56
N SER A 121 1.65 4.21 3.47
CA SER A 121 0.23 4.40 3.09
C SER A 121 -0.50 3.08 2.95
N VAL A 122 0.20 2.07 2.49
CA VAL A 122 -0.34 0.72 2.27
C VAL A 122 -0.56 -0.03 3.58
N LEU A 123 0.44 -0.02 4.46
CA LEU A 123 0.27 -0.63 5.79
C LEU A 123 -0.87 0.04 6.57
N LEU A 124 -1.02 1.36 6.41
CA LEU A 124 -2.06 2.14 7.07
C LEU A 124 -3.47 1.92 6.47
N MET A 125 -3.61 1.29 5.31
CA MET A 125 -4.91 0.88 4.77
C MET A 125 -5.43 -0.43 5.41
N ASP A 126 -4.61 -1.16 6.16
CA ASP A 126 -5.06 -2.32 6.92
C ASP A 126 -5.57 -1.88 8.30
N GLU A 127 -6.89 -1.92 8.48
CA GLU A 127 -7.55 -1.58 9.75
C GLU A 127 -7.01 -2.38 10.94
N ASN A 128 -6.64 -3.66 10.73
CA ASN A 128 -6.07 -4.48 11.79
C ASN A 128 -4.67 -4.03 12.18
N PHE A 129 -3.87 -3.61 11.19
CA PHE A 129 -2.55 -3.03 11.44
C PHE A 129 -2.66 -1.72 12.22
N VAL A 130 -3.53 -0.80 11.78
CA VAL A 130 -3.80 0.46 12.48
C VAL A 130 -4.30 0.21 13.90
N ALA A 131 -5.23 -0.75 14.09
CA ALA A 131 -5.74 -1.11 15.41
C ALA A 131 -4.65 -1.68 16.33
N LYS A 132 -3.66 -2.40 15.80
CA LYS A 132 -2.48 -2.86 16.57
C LYS A 132 -1.59 -1.69 16.96
N LEU A 133 -1.30 -0.78 16.01
CA LEU A 133 -0.49 0.44 16.30
C LEU A 133 -1.11 1.29 17.40
N MET A 134 -2.43 1.49 17.37
CA MET A 134 -3.15 2.27 18.39
C MET A 134 -3.11 1.63 19.79
N LYS A 135 -2.88 0.32 19.88
CA LYS A 135 -2.81 -0.44 21.14
C LYS A 135 -1.38 -0.58 21.67
N ALA A 136 -0.37 -0.20 20.90
CA ALA A 136 1.03 -0.31 21.32
C ALA A 136 1.26 0.41 22.64
N GLY A 137 1.85 -0.27 23.60
CA GLY A 137 2.13 0.25 24.94
C GLY A 137 3.49 0.95 25.08
N SER A 138 4.39 0.73 24.11
CA SER A 138 5.71 1.32 24.09
C SER A 138 6.21 1.61 22.67
N PRO A 139 7.19 2.52 22.48
CA PRO A 139 7.81 2.76 21.18
C PRO A 139 8.46 1.50 20.60
N GLU A 140 8.99 0.61 21.44
CA GLU A 140 9.55 -0.67 21.02
C GLU A 140 8.50 -1.55 20.38
N GLU A 141 7.36 -1.76 21.06
CA GLU A 141 6.25 -2.55 20.55
C GLU A 141 5.69 -1.94 19.26
N PHE A 142 5.61 -0.60 19.18
CA PHE A 142 5.17 0.10 17.97
C PHE A 142 6.09 -0.20 16.77
N ILE A 143 7.42 -0.21 16.98
CA ILE A 143 8.41 -0.56 15.95
C ILE A 143 8.28 -2.04 15.56
N GLU A 144 8.13 -2.95 16.54
CA GLU A 144 7.96 -4.38 16.29
C GLU A 144 6.73 -4.70 15.43
N ILE A 145 5.62 -3.98 15.65
CA ILE A 145 4.41 -4.13 14.83
C ILE A 145 4.69 -3.74 13.38
N ILE A 146 5.44 -2.66 13.15
CA ILE A 146 5.80 -2.21 11.80
C ILE A 146 6.78 -3.19 11.15
N ASP A 147 7.81 -3.64 11.87
CA ASP A 147 8.80 -4.61 11.36
C ASP A 147 8.12 -5.94 11.00
N GLY A 148 7.20 -6.42 11.83
CA GLY A 148 6.45 -7.64 11.55
C GLY A 148 5.66 -7.56 10.24
N ALA A 149 5.02 -6.44 9.97
CA ALA A 149 4.29 -6.22 8.72
C ALA A 149 5.23 -6.12 7.50
N ASP A 150 6.39 -5.47 7.65
CA ASP A 150 7.41 -5.38 6.58
C ASP A 150 8.03 -6.76 6.27
N GLU A 151 8.24 -7.61 7.29
CA GLU A 151 8.78 -8.97 7.13
C GLU A 151 7.75 -9.92 6.50
N GLU A 152 6.48 -9.80 6.88
CA GLU A 152 5.40 -10.58 6.30
C GLU A 152 5.27 -10.32 4.79
N ALA A 153 5.30 -9.06 4.37
CA ALA A 153 5.30 -8.69 2.96
C ALA A 153 6.50 -9.27 2.18
N LYS A 154 7.72 -9.24 2.77
CA LYS A 154 8.92 -9.83 2.15
C LYS A 154 8.86 -11.34 2.06
N SER A 155 8.35 -12.01 3.10
CA SER A 155 8.26 -13.46 3.14
C SER A 155 7.31 -14.00 2.05
N ILE A 156 6.28 -13.23 1.71
CA ILE A 156 5.37 -13.54 0.60
C ILE A 156 6.11 -13.46 -0.74
N ASP A 157 6.85 -12.38 -0.98
CA ASP A 157 7.66 -12.22 -2.19
C ASP A 157 8.66 -13.36 -2.38
N GLU A 158 9.42 -13.71 -1.33
CA GLU A 158 10.43 -14.78 -1.40
C GLU A 158 9.83 -16.17 -1.60
N ARG A 159 8.61 -16.42 -1.12
CA ARG A 159 7.89 -17.68 -1.36
C ARG A 159 7.45 -17.79 -2.80
N LEU A 160 6.88 -16.72 -3.35
CA LEU A 160 6.46 -16.66 -4.74
C LEU A 160 7.62 -16.87 -5.72
N GLU A 161 8.82 -16.33 -5.39
CA GLU A 161 10.03 -16.54 -6.21
C GLU A 161 10.57 -17.99 -6.17
N LYS A 162 10.37 -18.72 -5.06
CA LYS A 162 10.87 -20.11 -4.91
C LYS A 162 10.01 -21.16 -5.60
N GLU A 163 8.74 -20.87 -5.89
CA GLU A 163 7.83 -21.80 -6.59
C GLU A 163 7.96 -21.81 -8.11
N ASP A 164 8.84 -21.01 -8.67
CA ASP A 164 9.05 -20.75 -10.11
C ASP A 164 9.43 -21.98 -10.96
N ASN A 165 9.61 -23.15 -10.37
CA ASN A 165 10.15 -24.35 -11.07
C ASN A 165 9.11 -25.46 -11.38
N LYS A 166 7.81 -25.25 -11.13
CA LYS A 166 6.78 -26.25 -11.48
C LYS A 166 5.86 -25.67 -12.58
N PRO A 167 5.57 -26.43 -13.65
CA PRO A 167 4.60 -25.98 -14.63
C PRO A 167 3.24 -25.77 -13.97
N ALA A 168 2.87 -24.52 -13.78
CA ALA A 168 1.60 -24.16 -13.17
C ALA A 168 0.48 -24.17 -14.21
N LYS A 169 -0.62 -24.86 -13.91
CA LYS A 169 -1.80 -24.87 -14.78
C LYS A 169 -2.63 -23.60 -14.66
N ILE A 170 -2.58 -22.94 -13.52
CA ILE A 170 -3.24 -21.67 -13.25
C ILE A 170 -2.16 -20.60 -13.06
N LEU A 171 -2.34 -19.49 -13.74
CA LEU A 171 -1.55 -18.29 -13.50
C LEU A 171 -2.41 -17.22 -12.86
N ALA A 172 -1.76 -16.30 -12.14
CA ALA A 172 -2.47 -15.11 -11.64
C ALA A 172 -1.61 -13.86 -11.81
N VAL A 173 -2.30 -12.72 -11.91
CA VAL A 173 -1.69 -11.39 -11.81
C VAL A 173 -2.47 -10.63 -10.76
N THR A 174 -1.77 -10.10 -9.77
CA THR A 174 -2.37 -9.25 -8.74
C THR A 174 -1.81 -7.85 -8.83
N SER A 175 -2.67 -6.84 -8.77
CA SER A 175 -2.26 -5.44 -8.82
C SER A 175 -3.29 -4.55 -8.17
N CYS A 176 -2.83 -3.55 -7.41
CA CYS A 176 -3.68 -2.50 -6.88
C CYS A 176 -3.06 -1.13 -7.15
N PRO A 177 -3.84 -0.03 -7.14
CA PRO A 177 -3.33 1.30 -7.42
C PRO A 177 -2.17 1.72 -6.52
N THR A 178 -2.18 1.30 -5.25
CA THR A 178 -1.11 1.55 -4.29
C THR A 178 0.05 0.56 -4.39
N GLY A 179 -0.17 -0.58 -5.05
CA GLY A 179 0.88 -1.53 -5.41
C GLY A 179 1.47 -2.36 -4.27
N ILE A 180 0.83 -2.48 -3.08
CA ILE A 180 1.44 -3.31 -2.02
C ILE A 180 0.42 -4.17 -1.24
N ALA A 181 -0.39 -3.66 -0.30
CA ALA A 181 -1.15 -4.51 0.61
C ALA A 181 -2.13 -5.44 -0.11
N HIS A 182 -3.07 -4.88 -0.86
CA HIS A 182 -4.07 -5.68 -1.56
C HIS A 182 -3.45 -6.59 -2.63
N THR A 183 -2.36 -6.15 -3.28
CA THR A 183 -1.61 -6.95 -4.24
C THR A 183 -1.10 -8.24 -3.60
N TYR A 184 -0.44 -8.13 -2.45
CA TYR A 184 0.15 -9.29 -1.75
C TYR A 184 -0.89 -10.13 -1.01
N MET A 185 -1.91 -9.49 -0.40
CA MET A 185 -3.02 -10.21 0.23
C MET A 185 -3.79 -11.05 -0.78
N ALA A 186 -4.04 -10.52 -1.98
CA ALA A 186 -4.68 -11.27 -3.05
C ALA A 186 -3.79 -12.43 -3.55
N ALA A 187 -2.49 -12.20 -3.69
CA ALA A 187 -1.54 -13.24 -4.06
C ALA A 187 -1.52 -14.37 -3.03
N GLU A 188 -1.41 -14.05 -1.76
CA GLU A 188 -1.44 -15.03 -0.66
C GLU A 188 -2.78 -15.77 -0.58
N GLY A 189 -3.90 -15.07 -0.76
CA GLY A 189 -5.23 -15.67 -0.79
C GLY A 189 -5.37 -16.70 -1.91
N LEU A 190 -4.92 -16.35 -3.13
CA LEU A 190 -4.92 -17.24 -4.28
C LEU A 190 -3.96 -18.43 -4.11
N GLU A 191 -2.78 -18.22 -3.54
CA GLU A 191 -1.81 -19.28 -3.24
C GLU A 191 -2.38 -20.30 -2.26
N LYS A 192 -2.95 -19.82 -1.14
CA LYS A 192 -3.60 -20.68 -0.14
C LYS A 192 -4.78 -21.48 -0.73
N ALA A 193 -5.59 -20.82 -1.56
CA ALA A 193 -6.73 -21.46 -2.21
C ALA A 193 -6.29 -22.52 -3.22
N ALA A 194 -5.23 -22.27 -4.00
CA ALA A 194 -4.65 -23.22 -4.93
C ALA A 194 -4.05 -24.43 -4.20
N ALA A 195 -3.29 -24.19 -3.14
CA ALA A 195 -2.74 -25.26 -2.30
C ALA A 195 -3.83 -26.15 -1.70
N LYS A 196 -4.92 -25.55 -1.20
CA LYS A 196 -6.09 -26.26 -0.68
C LYS A 196 -6.81 -27.08 -1.77
N ALA A 197 -6.82 -26.58 -3.01
CA ALA A 197 -7.37 -27.29 -4.16
C ALA A 197 -6.41 -28.34 -4.77
N GLY A 198 -5.17 -28.42 -4.27
CA GLY A 198 -4.15 -29.35 -4.76
C GLY A 198 -3.60 -29.01 -6.16
N CYS A 199 -3.67 -27.73 -6.56
CA CYS A 199 -3.16 -27.27 -7.84
C CYS A 199 -1.98 -26.32 -7.69
N ALA A 200 -1.04 -26.35 -8.63
CA ALA A 200 0.04 -25.36 -8.69
C ALA A 200 -0.46 -24.08 -9.33
N ILE A 201 -0.05 -22.95 -8.78
CA ILE A 201 -0.32 -21.62 -9.29
C ILE A 201 0.99 -20.82 -9.36
N LYS A 202 1.17 -20.03 -10.42
CA LYS A 202 2.24 -19.03 -10.52
C LYS A 202 1.61 -17.64 -10.51
N ILE A 203 2.10 -16.76 -9.62
CA ILE A 203 1.49 -15.45 -9.39
C ILE A 203 2.49 -14.35 -9.66
N GLU A 204 2.17 -13.49 -10.62
CA GLU A 204 2.87 -12.23 -10.84
C GLU A 204 2.26 -11.15 -9.95
N THR A 205 3.08 -10.53 -9.11
CA THR A 205 2.65 -9.37 -8.31
C THR A 205 3.14 -8.08 -8.96
N ARG A 206 2.25 -7.10 -9.13
CA ARG A 206 2.57 -5.78 -9.69
C ARG A 206 2.37 -4.73 -8.63
N GLY A 207 3.42 -4.49 -7.89
CA GLY A 207 3.43 -3.59 -6.75
C GLY A 207 4.20 -2.28 -7.04
N SER A 208 4.33 -1.42 -6.03
CA SER A 208 5.10 -0.16 -6.09
C SER A 208 6.59 -0.38 -6.38
N GLY A 209 7.12 -1.55 -6.02
CA GLY A 209 8.49 -1.98 -6.36
C GLY A 209 8.65 -2.57 -7.76
N GLY A 210 7.63 -2.45 -8.63
CA GLY A 210 7.63 -3.05 -9.95
C GLY A 210 6.96 -4.43 -9.99
N ALA A 211 7.02 -5.07 -11.17
CA ALA A 211 6.50 -6.41 -11.34
C ALA A 211 7.52 -7.44 -10.82
N LYS A 212 7.06 -8.38 -10.01
CA LYS A 212 7.84 -9.51 -9.50
C LYS A 212 7.23 -10.82 -9.97
N ASN A 213 8.05 -11.87 -10.04
CA ASN A 213 7.65 -13.18 -10.50
C ASN A 213 6.89 -13.12 -11.84
N VAL A 214 7.46 -12.36 -12.80
CA VAL A 214 6.81 -12.03 -14.06
C VAL A 214 6.50 -13.29 -14.85
N LEU A 215 5.27 -13.41 -15.32
CA LEU A 215 4.85 -14.52 -16.16
C LEU A 215 5.55 -14.46 -17.52
N THR A 216 6.26 -15.52 -17.87
CA THR A 216 6.92 -15.66 -19.18
C THR A 216 5.93 -16.10 -20.26
N ASP A 217 6.28 -15.91 -21.52
CA ASP A 217 5.47 -16.40 -22.65
C ASP A 217 5.25 -17.92 -22.56
N ALA A 218 6.26 -18.69 -22.09
CA ALA A 218 6.16 -20.13 -21.89
C ALA A 218 5.16 -20.51 -20.78
N ASP A 219 5.12 -19.73 -19.68
CA ASP A 219 4.10 -19.91 -18.62
C ASP A 219 2.71 -19.67 -19.19
N ILE A 220 2.54 -18.55 -19.89
CA ILE A 220 1.26 -18.17 -20.49
C ILE A 220 0.82 -19.21 -21.52
N GLU A 221 1.73 -19.72 -22.33
CA GLU A 221 1.41 -20.73 -23.35
C GLU A 221 0.94 -22.04 -22.73
N SER A 222 1.55 -22.48 -21.62
CA SER A 222 1.21 -23.72 -20.91
C SER A 222 -0.02 -23.61 -20.00
N ALA A 223 -0.46 -22.40 -19.67
CA ALA A 223 -1.55 -22.17 -18.73
C ALA A 223 -2.93 -22.56 -19.28
N GLU A 224 -3.73 -23.19 -18.42
CA GLU A 224 -5.13 -23.54 -18.69
C GLU A 224 -6.07 -22.35 -18.40
N CYS A 225 -5.76 -21.53 -17.38
CA CYS A 225 -6.51 -20.34 -17.01
C CYS A 225 -5.61 -19.29 -16.34
N ILE A 226 -5.96 -18.01 -16.51
CA ILE A 226 -5.26 -16.88 -15.91
C ILE A 226 -6.28 -16.08 -15.08
N ILE A 227 -5.94 -15.78 -13.83
CA ILE A 227 -6.74 -14.93 -12.95
C ILE A 227 -6.07 -13.56 -12.90
N VAL A 228 -6.77 -12.50 -13.29
CA VAL A 228 -6.30 -11.12 -13.16
C VAL A 228 -7.14 -10.44 -12.09
N ALA A 229 -6.61 -10.42 -10.87
CA ALA A 229 -7.20 -9.77 -9.71
C ALA A 229 -6.55 -8.38 -9.54
N ALA A 230 -7.10 -7.37 -10.23
CA ALA A 230 -6.43 -6.09 -10.35
C ALA A 230 -7.38 -4.90 -10.42
N ASP A 231 -7.04 -3.85 -9.67
CA ASP A 231 -7.68 -2.52 -9.74
C ASP A 231 -6.74 -1.50 -10.41
N ALA A 232 -5.50 -1.90 -10.74
CA ALA A 232 -4.54 -1.12 -11.52
C ALA A 232 -4.32 -1.76 -12.89
N GLN A 233 -3.73 -0.99 -13.80
CA GLN A 233 -3.55 -1.41 -15.19
C GLN A 233 -2.57 -2.59 -15.31
N VAL A 234 -3.00 -3.67 -15.96
CA VAL A 234 -2.21 -4.86 -16.27
C VAL A 234 -2.05 -4.94 -17.80
N PRO A 235 -0.86 -5.28 -18.33
CA PRO A 235 -0.67 -5.52 -19.76
C PRO A 235 -1.43 -6.78 -20.19
N MET A 236 -2.65 -6.60 -20.65
CA MET A 236 -3.58 -7.70 -20.97
C MET A 236 -3.33 -8.34 -22.33
N GLU A 237 -2.69 -7.61 -23.24
CA GLU A 237 -2.45 -8.05 -24.64
C GLU A 237 -1.72 -9.38 -24.71
N ARG A 238 -0.84 -9.65 -23.74
CA ARG A 238 -0.08 -10.90 -23.63
C ARG A 238 -0.95 -12.14 -23.34
N PHE A 239 -2.20 -11.93 -22.94
CA PHE A 239 -3.16 -13.00 -22.63
C PHE A 239 -4.14 -13.28 -23.77
N ASP A 240 -3.90 -12.72 -24.96
CA ASP A 240 -4.78 -12.93 -26.13
C ASP A 240 -4.99 -14.41 -26.43
N GLY A 241 -6.24 -14.81 -26.62
CA GLY A 241 -6.63 -16.20 -26.86
C GLY A 241 -6.66 -17.11 -25.65
N LYS A 242 -6.28 -16.64 -24.44
CA LYS A 242 -6.30 -17.41 -23.20
C LYS A 242 -7.61 -17.24 -22.43
N LYS A 243 -7.95 -18.25 -21.62
CA LYS A 243 -9.07 -18.14 -20.67
C LYS A 243 -8.65 -17.23 -19.52
N VAL A 244 -9.35 -16.12 -19.31
CA VAL A 244 -9.02 -15.12 -18.31
C VAL A 244 -10.22 -14.83 -17.44
N ILE A 245 -10.01 -14.86 -16.13
CA ILE A 245 -10.96 -14.36 -15.11
C ILE A 245 -10.46 -12.99 -14.68
N GLU A 246 -11.17 -11.94 -15.07
CA GLU A 246 -10.90 -10.57 -14.61
C GLU A 246 -11.77 -10.26 -13.40
N CYS A 247 -11.18 -9.76 -12.33
CA CYS A 247 -11.87 -9.37 -11.09
C CYS A 247 -11.12 -8.26 -10.36
N GLN A 248 -11.77 -7.65 -9.37
CA GLN A 248 -11.12 -6.70 -8.48
C GLN A 248 -10.08 -7.40 -7.59
N VAL A 249 -9.05 -6.68 -7.15
CA VAL A 249 -8.03 -7.21 -6.25
C VAL A 249 -8.65 -7.73 -4.95
N SER A 250 -9.71 -7.10 -4.45
CA SER A 250 -10.48 -7.53 -3.28
C SER A 250 -11.15 -8.91 -3.44
N ASP A 251 -11.52 -9.29 -4.66
CA ASP A 251 -12.04 -10.64 -4.92
C ASP A 251 -10.94 -11.70 -4.78
N GLY A 252 -9.69 -11.37 -5.17
CA GLY A 252 -8.52 -12.24 -4.92
C GLY A 252 -8.26 -12.48 -3.43
N ILE A 253 -8.64 -11.54 -2.57
CA ILE A 253 -8.55 -11.67 -1.11
C ILE A 253 -9.72 -12.48 -0.55
N ASN A 254 -10.95 -12.07 -0.87
CA ASN A 254 -12.16 -12.55 -0.17
C ASN A 254 -12.83 -13.75 -0.84
N LYS A 255 -12.57 -13.99 -2.15
CA LYS A 255 -13.22 -15.03 -2.97
C LYS A 255 -12.20 -15.95 -3.67
N ALA A 256 -10.98 -16.05 -3.13
CA ALA A 256 -9.91 -16.83 -3.74
C ALA A 256 -10.31 -18.30 -4.00
N ASP A 257 -10.97 -18.96 -3.06
CA ASP A 257 -11.48 -20.33 -3.21
C ASP A 257 -12.44 -20.47 -4.41
N GLU A 258 -13.31 -19.49 -4.63
CA GLU A 258 -14.26 -19.48 -5.76
C GLU A 258 -13.54 -19.24 -7.10
N LEU A 259 -12.56 -18.31 -7.12
CA LEU A 259 -11.77 -18.02 -8.31
C LEU A 259 -10.94 -19.22 -8.76
N ILE A 260 -10.29 -19.91 -7.81
CA ILE A 260 -9.54 -21.15 -8.11
C ILE A 260 -10.46 -22.26 -8.61
N LYS A 261 -11.63 -22.47 -7.99
CA LYS A 261 -12.62 -23.45 -8.47
C LYS A 261 -13.09 -23.14 -9.89
N LYS A 262 -13.37 -21.89 -10.19
CA LYS A 262 -13.81 -21.43 -11.52
C LYS A 262 -12.71 -21.63 -12.56
N ALA A 263 -11.46 -21.31 -12.20
CA ALA A 263 -10.30 -21.54 -13.05
C ALA A 263 -10.08 -23.02 -13.38
N LEU A 264 -10.17 -23.91 -12.36
CA LEU A 264 -10.05 -25.37 -12.54
C LEU A 264 -11.20 -25.98 -13.34
N ALA A 265 -12.41 -25.44 -13.22
CA ALA A 265 -13.57 -25.87 -14.02
C ALA A 265 -13.44 -25.46 -15.50
N GLY A 266 -12.48 -24.61 -15.84
CA GLY A 266 -12.33 -24.07 -17.17
C GLY A 266 -13.47 -23.12 -17.60
N ASP A 267 -14.23 -22.64 -16.64
CA ASP A 267 -15.39 -21.75 -16.85
C ASP A 267 -14.96 -20.28 -16.84
N ALA A 268 -14.04 -19.93 -17.73
CA ALA A 268 -13.55 -18.59 -17.93
C ALA A 268 -13.67 -18.17 -19.39
N PRO A 269 -14.04 -16.90 -19.67
CA PRO A 269 -14.11 -16.39 -21.03
C PRO A 269 -12.72 -16.37 -21.68
N VAL A 270 -12.68 -16.55 -23.01
CA VAL A 270 -11.44 -16.36 -23.75
C VAL A 270 -11.23 -14.87 -23.99
N TYR A 271 -10.11 -14.37 -23.51
CA TYR A 271 -9.72 -12.97 -23.70
C TYR A 271 -9.33 -12.73 -25.16
N LYS A 272 -9.77 -11.62 -25.75
CA LYS A 272 -9.40 -11.18 -27.11
C LYS A 272 -8.87 -9.76 -27.05
N ALA A 273 -7.58 -9.59 -27.35
CA ALA A 273 -6.98 -8.28 -27.48
C ALA A 273 -7.62 -7.53 -28.65
N GLY A 274 -8.11 -6.32 -28.41
CA GLY A 274 -8.73 -5.48 -29.45
C GLY A 274 -10.28 -5.47 -29.48
N THR A 275 -10.97 -6.26 -28.67
CA THR A 275 -12.42 -6.21 -28.49
C THR A 275 -12.82 -5.59 -27.14
N SER A 276 -12.07 -4.60 -26.66
CA SER A 276 -12.53 -3.80 -25.52
C SER A 276 -13.66 -2.87 -26.00
N GLU A 277 -14.89 -3.41 -26.15
CA GLU A 277 -16.06 -2.59 -25.99
C GLU A 277 -15.96 -1.93 -24.62
N LYS A 278 -15.94 -0.59 -24.61
CA LYS A 278 -16.19 0.19 -23.41
C LYS A 278 -17.49 -0.34 -22.79
N LYS A 279 -17.39 -1.26 -21.85
CA LYS A 279 -18.46 -1.45 -20.89
C LYS A 279 -18.52 -0.16 -20.08
N GLU A 280 -19.36 0.77 -20.53
CA GLU A 280 -19.88 1.80 -19.66
C GLU A 280 -20.45 1.07 -18.45
N SER A 281 -19.73 1.16 -17.36
CA SER A 281 -20.24 0.75 -16.07
C SER A 281 -21.43 1.66 -15.75
N THR A 282 -22.64 1.15 -15.95
CA THR A 282 -23.81 1.65 -15.24
C THR A 282 -23.54 1.39 -13.76
N SER A 283 -22.81 2.29 -13.16
CA SER A 283 -22.60 2.30 -11.72
C SER A 283 -23.90 2.68 -11.05
N ALA A 284 -24.57 1.67 -10.51
CA ALA A 284 -25.40 1.90 -9.36
C ALA A 284 -24.48 2.48 -8.27
N LYS A 285 -24.70 3.75 -7.92
CA LYS A 285 -24.08 4.43 -6.79
C LYS A 285 -24.22 3.58 -5.53
N LYS A 286 -23.11 3.02 -5.03
CA LYS A 286 -22.85 2.76 -3.61
C LYS A 286 -21.39 2.33 -3.44
N GLY A 287 -20.61 3.16 -2.71
CA GLY A 287 -19.40 2.74 -2.02
C GLY A 287 -18.14 2.63 -2.89
N GLY A 288 -17.72 3.70 -3.55
CA GLY A 288 -16.33 3.83 -3.98
C GLY A 288 -15.50 4.20 -2.75
N GLY A 289 -14.68 3.28 -2.23
CA GLY A 289 -13.85 3.49 -1.06
C GLY A 289 -12.94 4.70 -1.22
N ILE A 290 -12.77 5.42 -0.14
CA ILE A 290 -11.98 6.64 0.04
C ILE A 290 -10.55 6.46 -0.47
N GLY A 291 -9.99 5.24 -0.38
CA GLY A 291 -8.63 4.90 -0.82
C GLY A 291 -8.28 5.26 -2.26
N HIS A 292 -9.22 5.16 -3.22
CA HIS A 292 -8.94 5.54 -4.61
C HIS A 292 -8.80 7.06 -4.80
N LYS A 293 -9.58 7.85 -4.05
CA LYS A 293 -9.48 9.32 -4.06
C LYS A 293 -8.18 9.79 -3.41
N ILE A 294 -7.76 9.12 -2.34
CA ILE A 294 -6.53 9.36 -1.59
C ILE A 294 -5.30 9.23 -2.51
N TYR A 295 -5.20 8.12 -3.23
CA TYR A 295 -4.08 7.85 -4.13
C TYR A 295 -3.94 8.91 -5.25
N THR A 296 -5.04 9.26 -5.91
CA THR A 296 -5.03 10.21 -7.02
C THR A 296 -4.60 11.61 -6.56
N GLN A 297 -4.94 11.98 -5.33
CA GLN A 297 -4.62 13.29 -4.78
C GLN A 297 -3.20 13.39 -4.24
N LEU A 298 -2.65 12.30 -3.67
CA LEU A 298 -1.26 12.19 -3.25
C LEU A 298 -0.27 12.21 -4.43
N MET A 299 -0.65 11.56 -5.55
CA MET A 299 0.23 11.44 -6.72
C MET A 299 0.11 12.60 -7.71
N ASN A 300 -0.96 13.38 -7.69
CA ASN A 300 -1.14 14.55 -8.57
C ASN A 300 -0.60 15.87 -7.93
N GLY A 301 -0.12 15.82 -6.70
CA GLY A 301 0.46 16.96 -5.97
C GLY A 301 2.00 16.93 -5.88
N VAL A 302 2.69 16.16 -6.74
CA VAL A 302 4.15 16.07 -6.79
C VAL A 302 4.68 16.61 -8.11
#